data_90fb017a4c62980064e112b85ec4cc7f
#
_entry.id   90fb017a4c62980064e112b85ec4cc7f
#
_cell.length_a   1.000
_cell.length_b   1.000
_cell.length_c   1.000
_cell.angle_alpha   90.00
_cell.angle_beta   90.00
_cell.angle_gamma   90.00
#
_symmetry.space_group_name_H-M   'P 1'
#
loop_
_entity.id
_entity.type
_entity.pdbx_description
1 polymer ?
#
loop_
_entity_poly.entity_id
_entity_poly.type
_entity_poly.pdbx_seq_one_letter_code
_entity_poly.pdbx_strand_id
1 'polypeptide(L)'
;MITQIRGRLVEKSPTGVVIDCNGVGYFIHISLHTFSQLTDNESIKLLTHLQVKEDSHQLYGFATAMEREIFRLLISVSGIGTNTARTMLSSLTPKQVREGIASEDVALIQSVKGIGLKTAQRVIIDLKDKILKIYDIDETLSVSNNTNKDEALSALELSLIHI
;
A
#
# COMPACT_ATOMS: atom_id res chain seq x y z
N MET A 1 1.32 8.96 -15.78
CA MET A 1 1.09 8.44 -14.42
C MET A 1 2.31 8.71 -13.54
N ILE A 2 2.12 9.24 -12.36
CA ILE A 2 3.20 9.43 -11.39
C ILE A 2 3.17 8.23 -10.44
N THR A 3 4.17 7.34 -10.54
CA THR A 3 4.20 6.05 -9.81
C THR A 3 5.01 6.11 -8.53
N GLN A 4 5.92 7.05 -8.41
CA GLN A 4 6.71 7.28 -7.20
C GLN A 4 7.21 8.72 -7.15
N ILE A 5 7.44 9.21 -5.95
CA ILE A 5 8.09 10.50 -5.70
C ILE A 5 9.18 10.28 -4.66
N ARG A 6 10.37 10.78 -4.97
CA ARG A 6 11.54 10.75 -4.11
C ARG A 6 12.09 12.16 -3.97
N GLY A 7 12.25 12.60 -2.73
CA GLY A 7 12.77 13.93 -2.46
C GLY A 7 12.86 14.21 -0.97
N ARG A 8 13.03 15.51 -0.66
CA ARG A 8 13.15 15.96 0.72
C ARG A 8 11.77 16.18 1.34
N LEU A 9 11.55 15.65 2.53
CA LEU A 9 10.36 15.90 3.32
C LEU A 9 10.36 17.31 3.88
N VAL A 10 9.48 18.18 3.41
CA VAL A 10 9.35 19.58 3.81
C VAL A 10 8.30 19.76 4.90
N GLU A 11 7.13 19.16 4.70
CA GLU A 11 6.03 19.19 5.65
C GLU A 11 5.50 17.77 5.89
N LYS A 12 5.12 17.50 7.13
CA LYS A 12 4.60 16.21 7.55
C LYS A 12 3.39 16.41 8.46
N SER A 13 2.27 15.81 8.08
CA SER A 13 1.06 15.72 8.88
C SER A 13 0.46 14.32 8.81
N PRO A 14 -0.44 13.94 9.73
CA PRO A 14 -1.08 12.63 9.68
C PRO A 14 -1.88 12.36 8.40
N THR A 15 -2.29 13.38 7.68
CA THR A 15 -3.13 13.27 6.49
C THR A 15 -2.41 13.55 5.18
N GLY A 16 -1.24 14.17 5.23
CA GLY A 16 -0.51 14.52 4.03
C GLY A 16 0.91 14.99 4.29
N VAL A 17 1.71 14.94 3.26
CA VAL A 17 3.10 15.39 3.28
C VAL A 17 3.39 16.26 2.08
N VAL A 18 4.40 17.12 2.18
CA VAL A 18 4.99 17.83 1.05
C VAL A 18 6.40 17.33 0.84
N ILE A 19 6.67 16.87 -0.37
CA ILE A 19 8.01 16.42 -0.78
C ILE A 19 8.55 17.38 -1.84
N ASP A 20 9.72 17.92 -1.57
CA ASP A 20 10.46 18.78 -2.48
C ASP A 20 11.34 17.91 -3.41
N CYS A 21 11.05 17.98 -4.70
CA CYS A 21 11.84 17.36 -5.75
C CYS A 21 12.49 18.45 -6.60
N ASN A 22 13.72 18.81 -6.28
CA ASN A 22 14.49 19.84 -7.00
C ASN A 22 13.75 21.19 -7.14
N GLY A 23 13.10 21.65 -6.08
CA GLY A 23 12.39 22.92 -6.05
C GLY A 23 10.89 22.82 -6.40
N VAL A 24 10.40 21.66 -6.76
CA VAL A 24 8.97 21.43 -6.97
C VAL A 24 8.40 20.72 -5.74
N GLY A 25 7.46 21.35 -5.05
CA GLY A 25 6.77 20.78 -3.89
C GLY A 25 5.53 20.00 -4.30
N TYR A 26 5.51 18.69 -4.04
CA TYR A 26 4.35 17.83 -4.27
C TYR A 26 3.62 17.60 -2.96
N PHE A 27 2.33 17.97 -2.93
CA PHE A 27 1.45 17.59 -1.83
C PHE A 27 0.90 16.19 -2.08
N ILE A 28 1.08 15.29 -1.13
CA ILE A 28 0.71 13.89 -1.24
C ILE A 28 -0.16 13.51 -0.05
N HIS A 29 -1.37 13.03 -0.33
CA HIS A 29 -2.25 12.47 0.69
C HIS A 29 -1.74 11.11 1.15
N ILE A 30 -1.69 10.89 2.45
CA ILE A 30 -1.23 9.62 3.03
C ILE A 30 -2.23 9.07 4.04
N SER A 31 -2.13 7.78 4.32
CA SER A 31 -2.82 7.12 5.43
C SER A 31 -2.04 7.27 6.73
N LEU A 32 -2.70 7.02 7.87
CA LEU A 32 -2.01 6.95 9.16
C LEU A 32 -1.00 5.80 9.18
N HIS A 33 -1.25 4.71 8.47
CA HIS A 33 -0.30 3.62 8.34
C HIS A 33 1.00 4.06 7.67
N THR A 34 0.91 4.77 6.53
CA THR A 34 2.09 5.36 5.88
C THR A 34 2.76 6.40 6.77
N PHE A 35 1.99 7.27 7.44
CA PHE A 35 2.52 8.27 8.36
C PHE A 35 3.36 7.64 9.47
N SER A 36 2.93 6.53 10.04
CA SER A 36 3.65 5.81 11.09
C SER A 36 4.98 5.21 10.63
N GLN A 37 5.11 4.95 9.34
CA GLN A 37 6.32 4.37 8.72
C GLN A 37 7.30 5.43 8.21
N LEU A 38 6.88 6.68 8.10
CA LEU A 38 7.77 7.76 7.69
C LEU A 38 8.78 8.08 8.78
N THR A 39 10.04 8.11 8.40
CA THR A 39 11.14 8.58 9.23
C THR A 39 11.40 10.06 8.97
N ASP A 40 12.05 10.75 9.92
CA ASP A 40 12.44 12.15 9.74
C ASP A 40 13.72 12.31 8.87
N ASN A 41 13.98 11.34 8.00
CA ASN A 41 15.08 11.38 7.05
C ASN A 41 14.89 12.51 6.04
N GLU A 42 15.99 13.14 5.66
CA GLU A 42 15.99 14.23 4.68
C GLU A 42 15.49 13.78 3.29
N SER A 43 15.67 12.51 2.94
CA SER A 43 15.22 11.96 1.67
C SER A 43 14.27 10.79 1.91
N ILE A 44 13.05 10.90 1.39
CA ILE A 44 12.06 9.83 1.44
C ILE A 44 11.57 9.48 0.04
N LYS A 45 11.16 8.25 -0.12
CA LYS A 45 10.51 7.74 -1.33
C LYS A 45 9.11 7.24 -0.96
N LEU A 46 8.11 7.74 -1.66
CA LEU A 46 6.75 7.23 -1.58
C LEU A 46 6.33 6.65 -2.93
N LEU A 47 5.68 5.52 -2.88
CA LEU A 47 4.95 4.98 -4.03
C LEU A 47 3.64 5.73 -4.15
N THR A 48 3.27 6.15 -5.34
CA THR A 48 2.15 7.05 -5.53
C THR A 48 1.09 6.49 -6.45
N HIS A 49 -0.12 6.99 -6.26
CA HIS A 49 -1.24 6.86 -7.19
C HIS A 49 -1.76 8.25 -7.54
N LEU A 50 -1.81 8.56 -8.82
CA LEU A 50 -2.36 9.82 -9.31
C LEU A 50 -3.85 9.68 -9.61
N GLN A 51 -4.67 10.44 -8.90
CA GLN A 51 -6.10 10.57 -9.18
C GLN A 51 -6.33 11.83 -10.01
N VAL A 52 -6.76 11.65 -11.25
CA VAL A 52 -7.11 12.76 -12.14
C VAL A 52 -8.62 12.86 -12.24
N LYS A 53 -9.14 14.03 -11.91
CA LYS A 53 -10.53 14.41 -12.13
C LYS A 53 -10.58 15.65 -13.02
N GLU A 54 -11.77 15.98 -13.51
CA GLU A 54 -12.00 17.13 -14.38
C GLU A 54 -11.47 18.45 -13.79
N ASP A 55 -11.65 18.62 -12.47
CA ASP A 55 -11.34 19.84 -11.72
C ASP A 55 -10.15 19.72 -10.75
N SER A 56 -9.54 18.54 -10.65
CA SER A 56 -8.47 18.33 -9.68
C SER A 56 -7.53 17.19 -10.04
N HIS A 57 -6.27 17.34 -9.65
CA HIS A 57 -5.26 16.30 -9.66
C HIS A 57 -4.79 16.06 -8.22
N GLN A 58 -4.89 14.83 -7.73
CA GLN A 58 -4.52 14.48 -6.36
C GLN A 58 -3.53 13.31 -6.36
N LEU A 59 -2.49 13.43 -5.55
CA LEU A 59 -1.52 12.36 -5.33
C LEU A 59 -1.82 11.69 -3.98
N TYR A 60 -1.81 10.37 -4.02
CA TYR A 60 -1.87 9.51 -2.83
C TYR A 60 -0.55 8.76 -2.70
N GLY A 61 0.03 8.75 -1.52
CA GLY A 61 1.35 8.16 -1.27
C GLY A 61 1.30 7.01 -0.28
N PHE A 62 2.15 6.04 -0.52
CA PHE A 62 2.22 4.79 0.24
C PHE A 62 3.67 4.42 0.53
N ALA A 63 3.92 3.94 1.73
CA ALA A 63 5.25 3.48 2.13
C ALA A 63 5.62 2.15 1.46
N THR A 64 4.62 1.30 1.17
CA THR A 64 4.82 -0.03 0.60
C THR A 64 3.99 -0.25 -0.67
N ALA A 65 4.47 -1.14 -1.54
CA ALA A 65 3.74 -1.54 -2.74
C ALA A 65 2.42 -2.25 -2.41
N MET A 66 2.39 -3.02 -1.33
CA MET A 66 1.20 -3.72 -0.86
C MET A 66 0.08 -2.74 -0.52
N GLU A 67 0.37 -1.68 0.22
CA GLU A 67 -0.61 -0.66 0.58
C GLU A 67 -1.18 0.02 -0.67
N ARG A 68 -0.32 0.36 -1.63
CA ARG A 68 -0.76 0.95 -2.90
C ARG A 68 -1.67 0.02 -3.70
N GLU A 69 -1.34 -1.25 -3.80
CA GLU A 69 -2.17 -2.22 -4.52
C GLU A 69 -3.54 -2.41 -3.85
N ILE A 70 -3.58 -2.50 -2.53
CA ILE A 70 -4.84 -2.57 -1.79
C ILE A 70 -5.66 -1.30 -2.00
N PHE A 71 -5.04 -0.13 -1.95
CA PHE A 71 -5.72 1.14 -2.25
C PHE A 71 -6.34 1.13 -3.65
N ARG A 72 -5.59 0.70 -4.67
CA ARG A 72 -6.09 0.60 -6.05
C ARG A 72 -7.25 -0.37 -6.18
N LEU A 73 -7.19 -1.51 -5.50
CA LEU A 73 -8.30 -2.47 -5.47
C LEU A 73 -9.53 -1.87 -4.80
N LEU A 74 -9.37 -1.18 -3.68
CA LEU A 74 -10.47 -0.55 -2.96
C LEU A 74 -11.18 0.51 -3.81
N ILE A 75 -10.45 1.38 -4.48
CA ILE A 75 -11.07 2.42 -5.34
C ILE A 75 -11.71 1.86 -6.60
N SER A 76 -11.39 0.63 -7.00
CA SER A 76 -12.06 -0.06 -8.11
C SER A 76 -13.48 -0.52 -7.77
N VAL A 77 -13.81 -0.60 -6.47
CA VAL A 77 -15.15 -0.99 -6.01
C VAL A 77 -16.10 0.21 -6.10
N SER A 78 -17.26 0.00 -6.71
CA SER A 78 -18.30 1.03 -6.76
C SER A 78 -18.78 1.39 -5.35
N GLY A 79 -18.77 2.67 -5.03
CA GLY A 79 -19.11 3.19 -3.70
C GLY A 79 -17.92 3.44 -2.78
N ILE A 80 -16.70 3.06 -3.19
CA ILE A 80 -15.46 3.37 -2.49
C ILE A 80 -14.69 4.45 -3.25
N GLY A 81 -14.65 5.66 -2.69
CA GLY A 81 -13.81 6.74 -3.19
C GLY A 81 -12.41 6.72 -2.60
N THR A 82 -11.55 7.59 -3.11
CA THR A 82 -10.16 7.70 -2.65
C THR A 82 -10.05 8.06 -1.17
N ASN A 83 -10.90 8.96 -0.67
CA ASN A 83 -10.92 9.31 0.74
C ASN A 83 -11.38 8.16 1.63
N THR A 84 -12.38 7.40 1.21
CA THR A 84 -12.85 6.22 1.93
C THR A 84 -11.77 5.13 1.98
N ALA A 85 -11.11 4.87 0.86
CA ALA A 85 -9.99 3.92 0.80
C ALA A 85 -8.84 4.34 1.71
N ARG A 86 -8.49 5.62 1.73
CA ARG A 86 -7.47 6.16 2.65
C ARG A 86 -7.89 6.01 4.12
N THR A 87 -9.14 6.26 4.44
CA THR A 87 -9.70 6.06 5.79
C THR A 87 -9.62 4.60 6.20
N MET A 88 -9.92 3.66 5.31
CA MET A 88 -9.74 2.23 5.56
C MET A 88 -8.30 1.88 5.91
N LEU A 89 -7.36 2.35 5.12
CA LEU A 89 -5.93 2.11 5.33
C LEU A 89 -5.36 2.85 6.55
N SER A 90 -6.06 3.85 7.06
CA SER A 90 -5.74 4.51 8.32
C SER A 90 -6.29 3.76 9.54
N SER A 91 -7.44 3.12 9.40
CA SER A 91 -8.10 2.36 10.47
C SER A 91 -7.61 0.92 10.57
N LEU A 92 -7.29 0.31 9.44
CA LEU A 92 -6.82 -1.07 9.31
C LEU A 92 -5.48 -1.08 8.59
N THR A 93 -4.58 -1.96 9.02
CA THR A 93 -3.34 -2.18 8.27
C THR A 93 -3.64 -2.85 6.92
N PRO A 94 -2.77 -2.70 5.91
CA PRO A 94 -2.94 -3.41 4.63
C PRO A 94 -3.14 -4.92 4.81
N LYS A 95 -2.42 -5.51 5.75
CA LYS A 95 -2.55 -6.92 6.10
C LYS A 95 -3.95 -7.25 6.65
N GLN A 96 -4.47 -6.43 7.57
CA GLN A 96 -5.81 -6.62 8.14
C GLN A 96 -6.90 -6.49 7.07
N VAL A 97 -6.79 -5.52 6.17
CA VAL A 97 -7.74 -5.37 5.05
C VAL A 97 -7.71 -6.61 4.16
N ARG A 98 -6.53 -7.07 3.80
CA ARG A 98 -6.33 -8.26 2.97
C ARG A 98 -6.91 -9.52 3.62
N GLU A 99 -6.58 -9.77 4.87
CA GLU A 99 -7.07 -10.92 5.63
C GLU A 99 -8.58 -10.84 5.86
N GLY A 100 -9.11 -9.66 6.17
CA GLY A 100 -10.54 -9.45 6.36
C GLY A 100 -11.36 -9.73 5.10
N ILE A 101 -10.86 -9.34 3.94
CA ILE A 101 -11.51 -9.64 2.65
C ILE A 101 -11.38 -11.13 2.31
N ALA A 102 -10.22 -11.72 2.51
CA ALA A 102 -9.99 -13.14 2.22
C ALA A 102 -10.84 -14.07 3.11
N SER A 103 -11.03 -13.71 4.37
CA SER A 103 -11.85 -14.46 5.33
C SER A 103 -13.34 -14.08 5.32
N GLU A 104 -13.75 -13.16 4.46
CA GLU A 104 -15.14 -12.64 4.39
C GLU A 104 -15.63 -12.03 5.71
N ASP A 105 -14.75 -11.35 6.43
CA ASP A 105 -15.09 -10.67 7.68
C ASP A 105 -15.78 -9.32 7.41
N VAL A 106 -17.07 -9.37 7.18
CA VAL A 106 -17.91 -8.18 6.92
C VAL A 106 -17.86 -7.21 8.10
N ALA A 107 -17.87 -7.72 9.33
CA ALA A 107 -17.86 -6.88 10.53
C ALA A 107 -16.59 -6.03 10.64
N LEU A 108 -15.43 -6.60 10.30
CA LEU A 108 -14.16 -5.88 10.29
C LEU A 108 -14.18 -4.74 9.27
N ILE A 109 -14.61 -5.01 8.05
CA ILE A 109 -14.68 -3.99 6.99
C ILE A 109 -15.72 -2.91 7.32
N GLN A 110 -16.85 -3.30 7.86
CA GLN A 110 -17.92 -2.36 8.28
C GLN A 110 -17.51 -1.50 9.49
N SER A 111 -16.56 -1.93 10.30
CA SER A 111 -16.07 -1.16 11.45
C SER A 111 -15.40 0.16 11.05
N VAL A 112 -15.00 0.29 9.80
CA VAL A 112 -14.39 1.50 9.26
C VAL A 112 -15.47 2.58 9.08
N LYS A 113 -15.18 3.79 9.56
CA LYS A 113 -16.08 4.93 9.44
C LYS A 113 -16.38 5.25 7.97
N GLY A 114 -17.67 5.39 7.67
CA GLY A 114 -18.13 5.71 6.31
C GLY A 114 -18.43 4.50 5.44
N ILE A 115 -18.28 3.29 5.97
CA ILE A 115 -18.61 2.05 5.27
C ILE A 115 -19.83 1.39 5.91
N GLY A 116 -20.91 1.30 5.13
CA GLY A 116 -22.12 0.58 5.52
C GLY A 116 -22.04 -0.91 5.20
N LEU A 117 -23.05 -1.65 5.66
CA LEU A 117 -23.14 -3.10 5.45
C LEU A 117 -23.08 -3.50 3.97
N LYS A 118 -23.87 -2.83 3.13
CA LYS A 118 -23.91 -3.11 1.67
C LYS A 118 -22.58 -2.86 0.99
N THR A 119 -21.91 -1.77 1.35
CA THR A 119 -20.59 -1.43 0.80
C THR A 119 -19.54 -2.44 1.25
N ALA A 120 -19.55 -2.84 2.52
CA ALA A 120 -18.65 -3.87 3.04
C ALA A 120 -18.84 -5.22 2.33
N GLN A 121 -20.07 -5.64 2.12
CA GLN A 121 -20.38 -6.86 1.37
C GLN A 121 -19.90 -6.77 -0.08
N ARG A 122 -20.09 -5.63 -0.74
CA ARG A 122 -19.63 -5.41 -2.11
C ARG A 122 -18.10 -5.45 -2.21
N VAL A 123 -17.40 -4.84 -1.29
CA VAL A 123 -15.93 -4.91 -1.21
C VAL A 123 -15.46 -6.37 -1.18
N ILE A 124 -16.06 -7.18 -0.33
CA ILE A 124 -15.70 -8.59 -0.19
C ILE A 124 -16.00 -9.36 -1.48
N ILE A 125 -17.20 -9.21 -2.04
CA ILE A 125 -17.58 -9.91 -3.28
C ILE A 125 -16.67 -9.53 -4.44
N ASP A 126 -16.39 -8.24 -4.63
CA ASP A 126 -15.64 -7.75 -5.77
C ASP A 126 -14.13 -8.02 -5.65
N LEU A 127 -13.59 -8.06 -4.44
CA LEU A 127 -12.14 -8.11 -4.21
C LEU A 127 -11.60 -9.45 -3.72
N LYS A 128 -12.44 -10.35 -3.24
CA LYS A 128 -11.98 -11.64 -2.68
C LYS A 128 -11.09 -12.41 -3.64
N ASP A 129 -11.54 -12.62 -4.87
CA ASP A 129 -10.78 -13.35 -5.87
C ASP A 129 -9.48 -12.65 -6.27
N LYS A 130 -9.52 -11.33 -6.38
CA LYS A 130 -8.35 -10.51 -6.73
C LYS A 130 -7.30 -10.55 -5.62
N ILE A 131 -7.73 -10.52 -4.37
CA ILE A 131 -6.83 -10.58 -3.20
C ILE A 131 -6.21 -11.96 -3.06
N LEU A 132 -6.94 -13.02 -3.29
CA LEU A 132 -6.39 -14.39 -3.29
C LEU A 132 -5.29 -14.58 -4.33
N LYS A 133 -5.44 -13.98 -5.52
CA LYS A 133 -4.40 -13.97 -6.56
C LYS A 133 -3.12 -13.24 -6.11
N ILE A 134 -3.26 -12.17 -5.35
CA ILE A 134 -2.10 -11.45 -4.79
C ILE A 134 -1.37 -12.31 -3.75
N TYR A 135 -2.10 -13.06 -2.93
CA TYR A 135 -1.50 -14.02 -1.98
C TYR A 135 -0.64 -15.05 -2.69
N ASP A 136 -1.16 -15.65 -3.76
CA ASP A 136 -0.43 -16.66 -4.53
C ASP A 136 0.88 -16.10 -5.11
N ILE A 137 0.85 -14.85 -5.58
CA ILE A 137 2.05 -14.18 -6.12
C ILE A 137 3.07 -13.89 -5.01
N ASP A 138 2.64 -13.40 -3.86
CA ASP A 138 3.53 -13.11 -2.73
C ASP A 138 4.19 -14.37 -2.18
N GLU A 139 3.45 -15.46 -2.04
CA GLU A 139 4.00 -16.75 -1.62
C GLU A 139 5.04 -17.27 -2.64
N THR A 140 4.73 -17.17 -3.92
CA THR A 140 5.65 -17.59 -4.99
C THR A 140 6.94 -16.76 -4.96
N LEU A 141 6.84 -15.44 -4.79
CA LEU A 141 7.99 -14.55 -4.72
C LEU A 141 8.82 -14.77 -3.46
N SER A 142 8.19 -15.02 -2.31
CA SER A 142 8.89 -15.27 -1.05
C SER A 142 9.63 -16.61 -1.06
N VAL A 143 9.05 -17.64 -1.64
CA VAL A 143 9.71 -18.94 -1.85
C VAL A 143 10.91 -18.80 -2.80
N SER A 144 10.75 -18.09 -3.90
CA SER A 144 11.84 -17.82 -4.85
C SER A 144 13.00 -17.07 -4.22
N ASN A 145 12.72 -16.05 -3.42
CA ASN A 145 13.76 -15.27 -2.74
C ASN A 145 14.49 -16.09 -1.66
N ASN A 146 13.80 -16.96 -0.95
CA ASN A 146 14.43 -17.83 0.05
C ASN A 146 15.31 -18.88 -0.62
N THR A 147 14.86 -19.48 -1.71
CA THR A 147 15.66 -20.46 -2.47
C THR A 147 16.96 -19.84 -3.00
N ASN A 148 16.89 -18.64 -3.56
CA ASN A 148 18.07 -17.92 -4.04
C ASN A 148 19.06 -17.55 -2.92
N LYS A 149 18.56 -17.20 -1.74
CA LYS A 149 19.40 -16.94 -0.56
C LYS A 149 20.10 -18.20 -0.07
N ASP A 150 19.40 -19.30 0.01
CA ASP A 150 19.94 -20.58 0.47
C ASP A 150 20.97 -21.13 -0.53
N GLU A 151 20.72 -21.01 -1.82
CA GLU A 151 21.68 -21.37 -2.86
C GLU A 151 22.94 -20.51 -2.81
N ALA A 152 22.80 -19.19 -2.61
CA ALA A 152 23.94 -18.27 -2.49
C ALA A 152 24.77 -18.57 -1.23
N LEU A 153 24.16 -18.86 -0.11
CA LEU A 153 24.83 -19.24 1.13
C LEU A 153 25.57 -20.59 0.99
N SER A 154 24.94 -21.57 0.37
CA SER A 154 25.56 -22.87 0.08
C SER A 154 26.77 -22.73 -0.83
N ALA A 155 26.72 -21.90 -1.86
CA ALA A 155 27.85 -21.61 -2.76
C ALA A 155 28.99 -20.92 -2.03
N LEU A 156 28.71 -19.98 -1.11
CA LEU A 156 29.71 -19.32 -0.26
C LEU A 156 30.38 -20.28 0.71
N GLU A 157 29.64 -21.17 1.35
CA GLU A 157 30.19 -22.20 2.25
C GLU A 157 31.10 -23.16 1.51
N LEU A 158 30.71 -23.63 0.32
CA LEU A 158 31.56 -24.48 -0.53
C LEU A 158 32.84 -23.76 -0.97
N SER A 159 32.76 -22.47 -1.29
CA SER A 159 33.95 -21.67 -1.62
C SER A 159 34.92 -21.50 -0.45
N LEU A 160 34.42 -21.36 0.77
CA LEU A 160 35.25 -21.28 1.99
C LEU A 160 35.93 -22.59 2.36
N ILE A 161 35.32 -23.72 2.07
CA ILE A 161 35.88 -25.06 2.35
C ILE A 161 37.07 -25.38 1.41
N HIS A 162 37.11 -24.81 0.21
CA HIS A 162 38.20 -25.01 -0.76
C HIS A 162 39.42 -24.10 -0.56
N ILE A 163 39.34 -23.16 0.33
CA ILE A 163 40.48 -22.30 0.74
C ILE A 163 41.14 -22.88 1.98
#